data_989641d682d747b3f0d2e589d47bc910
#
_entry.id   989641d682d747b3f0d2e589d47bc910
#
_cell.length_a   1.000
_cell.length_b   1.000
_cell.length_c   1.000
_cell.angle_alpha   90.00
_cell.angle_beta   90.00
_cell.angle_gamma   90.00
#
_symmetry.space_group_name_H-M   'P 1'
#
loop_
_entity.id
_entity.type
_entity.pdbx_description
1 polymer ?
#
loop_
_entity_poly.entity_id
_entity_poly.type
_entity_poly.pdbx_seq_one_letter_code
_entity_poly.pdbx_strand_id
1 'polypeptide(L)'
;MKKLILLAAVALFCGTSAMAQTDEVDDAVFVVVEKSPEFPGGDDSLYAFIGRNIKYPEAAKKNKIEGRVFVTFVIEKDGQVSSAKILRDIGGGCGEEALRVVNSMPKWKPGTQRGNPVRVQFNLPIMFQLQKQTSDSK
;
A
#
# COMPACT_ATOMS: atom_id res chain seq x y z
N MET A 1 73.87 -0.19 30.89
CA MET A 1 72.61 0.45 30.98
C MET A 1 71.83 0.16 29.71
N LYS A 2 70.86 -0.61 29.88
CA LYS A 2 70.02 -0.97 28.75
C LYS A 2 68.77 -0.11 28.70
N LYS A 3 68.55 0.49 27.61
CA LYS A 3 67.34 1.22 27.38
C LYS A 3 66.40 0.34 26.60
N LEU A 4 65.36 -0.05 27.21
CA LEU A 4 64.30 -0.72 26.52
C LEU A 4 63.38 0.35 25.94
N ILE A 5 63.43 0.44 24.67
CA ILE A 5 62.46 1.26 23.97
C ILE A 5 61.29 0.38 23.69
N LEU A 6 60.25 0.58 24.44
CA LEU A 6 59.00 -0.06 24.17
C LEU A 6 58.36 0.71 23.06
N LEU A 7 58.46 0.18 21.87
CA LEU A 7 57.63 0.67 20.79
C LEU A 7 56.23 0.13 21.01
N ALA A 8 55.43 0.95 21.62
CA ALA A 8 54.00 0.70 21.57
C ALA A 8 53.54 0.95 20.15
N ALA A 9 53.44 -0.10 19.42
CA ALA A 9 52.72 -0.02 18.13
C ALA A 9 51.26 0.20 18.50
N VAL A 10 50.88 1.44 18.50
CA VAL A 10 49.47 1.78 18.49
C VAL A 10 48.98 1.40 17.09
N ALA A 11 48.51 0.19 17.01
CA ALA A 11 47.69 -0.17 15.86
C ALA A 11 46.46 0.70 15.92
N LEU A 12 46.49 1.78 15.20
CA LEU A 12 45.30 2.55 14.96
C LEU A 12 44.40 1.68 14.10
N PHE A 13 43.58 0.93 14.76
CA PHE A 13 42.51 0.19 14.08
C PHE A 13 41.49 1.22 13.66
N CYS A 14 41.72 1.81 12.52
CA CYS A 14 40.69 2.58 11.86
C CYS A 14 39.65 1.56 11.36
N GLY A 15 38.79 1.14 12.23
CA GLY A 15 37.60 0.43 11.84
C GLY A 15 36.72 1.41 11.06
N THR A 16 36.92 1.46 9.78
CA THR A 16 35.93 2.06 8.94
C THR A 16 34.72 1.15 9.02
N SER A 17 33.85 1.44 9.95
CA SER A 17 32.51 0.92 9.89
C SER A 17 31.90 1.54 8.64
N ALA A 18 32.03 0.83 7.55
CA ALA A 18 31.23 1.16 6.38
C ALA A 18 29.79 0.84 6.79
N MET A 19 29.11 1.84 7.28
CA MET A 19 27.68 1.78 7.44
C MET A 19 27.09 1.75 6.05
N ALA A 20 26.76 0.57 5.60
CA ALA A 20 25.95 0.42 4.41
C ALA A 20 24.55 0.89 4.75
N GLN A 21 24.30 2.18 4.65
CA GLN A 21 22.98 2.77 4.87
C GLN A 21 22.10 2.70 3.62
N THR A 22 22.57 2.04 2.58
CA THR A 22 21.87 1.98 1.30
C THR A 22 20.66 1.07 1.32
N ASP A 23 20.58 0.13 2.27
CA ASP A 23 19.50 -0.85 2.29
C ASP A 23 18.22 -0.32 2.94
N GLU A 24 18.31 0.67 3.82
CA GLU A 24 17.15 1.24 4.50
C GLU A 24 16.26 2.09 3.60
N VAL A 25 16.84 2.70 2.57
CA VAL A 25 16.08 3.54 1.63
C VAL A 25 15.28 2.70 0.65
N ASP A 26 15.75 1.48 0.37
CA ASP A 26 15.12 0.59 -0.60
C ASP A 26 13.81 0.00 -0.10
N ASP A 27 13.65 -0.14 1.22
CA ASP A 27 12.44 -0.69 1.84
C ASP A 27 11.48 0.39 2.35
N ALA A 28 11.85 1.66 2.21
CA ALA A 28 11.01 2.76 2.65
C ALA A 28 9.68 2.79 1.90
N VAL A 29 8.61 3.04 2.64
CA VAL A 29 7.28 3.23 2.05
C VAL A 29 7.02 4.73 1.96
N PHE A 30 6.74 5.20 0.77
CA PHE A 30 6.47 6.61 0.50
C PHE A 30 4.97 6.88 0.56
N VAL A 31 4.60 7.99 1.17
CA VAL A 31 3.22 8.47 1.17
C VAL A 31 2.99 9.46 0.02
N VAL A 32 4.02 10.24 -0.29
CA VAL A 32 3.99 11.20 -1.39
C VAL A 32 5.20 10.94 -2.28
N VAL A 33 4.96 10.82 -3.56
CA VAL A 33 5.99 10.55 -4.57
C VAL A 33 5.83 11.50 -5.75
N GLU A 34 6.88 11.62 -6.54
CA GLU A 34 6.85 12.47 -7.73
C GLU A 34 5.83 11.97 -8.75
N LYS A 35 5.76 10.67 -8.92
CA LYS A 35 4.83 10.04 -9.84
C LYS A 35 4.04 8.97 -9.10
N SER A 36 2.76 9.17 -8.99
CA SER A 36 1.87 8.26 -8.24
C SER A 36 1.70 6.93 -8.95
N PRO A 37 1.48 5.85 -8.18
CA PRO A 37 1.09 4.58 -8.78
C PRO A 37 -0.23 4.71 -9.55
N GLU A 38 -0.39 3.87 -10.54
CA GLU A 38 -1.58 3.90 -11.39
C GLU A 38 -2.11 2.49 -11.61
N PHE A 39 -3.41 2.33 -11.44
CA PHE A 39 -4.10 1.08 -11.79
C PHE A 39 -4.06 0.89 -13.31
N PRO A 40 -3.93 -0.36 -13.80
CA PRO A 40 -3.93 -0.60 -15.25
C PRO A 40 -5.17 -0.01 -15.92
N GLY A 41 -4.95 0.93 -16.82
CA GLY A 41 -6.03 1.65 -17.51
C GLY A 41 -6.50 2.92 -16.78
N GLY A 42 -5.91 3.27 -15.63
CA GLY A 42 -6.21 4.49 -14.90
C GLY A 42 -7.35 4.35 -13.90
N ASP A 43 -7.78 5.49 -13.36
CA ASP A 43 -8.78 5.53 -12.29
C ASP A 43 -10.14 4.98 -12.72
N ASP A 44 -10.56 5.24 -13.95
CA ASP A 44 -11.83 4.71 -14.46
C ASP A 44 -11.81 3.19 -14.45
N SER A 45 -10.69 2.58 -14.84
CA SER A 45 -10.53 1.14 -14.80
C SER A 45 -10.51 0.59 -13.38
N LEU A 46 -9.93 1.34 -12.45
CA LEU A 46 -9.93 0.98 -11.04
C LEU A 46 -11.35 0.88 -10.49
N TYR A 47 -12.15 1.91 -10.72
CA TYR A 47 -13.54 1.92 -10.24
C TYR A 47 -14.39 0.89 -10.94
N ALA A 48 -14.16 0.66 -12.23
CA ALA A 48 -14.84 -0.40 -12.97
C ALA A 48 -14.48 -1.79 -12.42
N PHE A 49 -13.21 -2.01 -12.07
CA PHE A 49 -12.77 -3.26 -11.46
C PHE A 49 -13.47 -3.49 -10.12
N ILE A 50 -13.49 -2.47 -9.27
CA ILE A 50 -14.16 -2.54 -7.97
C ILE A 50 -15.64 -2.86 -8.17
N GLY A 51 -16.31 -2.14 -9.07
CA GLY A 51 -17.74 -2.34 -9.32
C GLY A 51 -18.09 -3.72 -9.81
N ARG A 52 -17.23 -4.33 -10.63
CA ARG A 52 -17.46 -5.69 -11.15
C ARG A 52 -17.19 -6.77 -10.11
N ASN A 53 -16.28 -6.53 -9.18
CA ASN A 53 -15.81 -7.56 -8.26
C ASN A 53 -16.40 -7.48 -6.87
N ILE A 54 -16.90 -6.31 -6.49
CA ILE A 54 -17.45 -6.11 -5.15
C ILE A 54 -18.82 -6.77 -5.03
N LYS A 55 -19.00 -7.49 -3.93
CA LYS A 55 -20.28 -8.09 -3.57
C LYS A 55 -20.79 -7.43 -2.31
N TYR A 56 -22.00 -6.92 -2.37
CA TYR A 56 -22.60 -6.33 -1.20
C TYR A 56 -22.90 -7.43 -0.17
N PRO A 57 -22.35 -7.34 1.04
CA PRO A 57 -22.62 -8.36 2.06
C PRO A 57 -24.09 -8.42 2.44
N GLU A 58 -24.60 -9.62 2.64
CA GLU A 58 -26.02 -9.82 2.95
C GLU A 58 -26.43 -9.11 4.25
N ALA A 59 -25.57 -9.18 5.29
CA ALA A 59 -25.84 -8.48 6.54
C ALA A 59 -25.94 -6.97 6.34
N ALA A 60 -25.10 -6.42 5.50
CA ALA A 60 -25.13 -4.99 5.19
C ALA A 60 -26.38 -4.60 4.40
N LYS A 61 -26.81 -5.42 3.45
CA LYS A 61 -28.07 -5.20 2.74
C LYS A 61 -29.26 -5.23 3.70
N LYS A 62 -29.29 -6.24 4.54
CA LYS A 62 -30.39 -6.43 5.50
C LYS A 62 -30.51 -5.26 6.47
N ASN A 63 -29.39 -4.74 6.92
CA ASN A 63 -29.34 -3.65 7.88
C ASN A 63 -29.22 -2.27 7.23
N LYS A 64 -29.31 -2.22 5.89
CA LYS A 64 -29.24 -0.97 5.12
C LYS A 64 -27.99 -0.16 5.41
N ILE A 65 -26.85 -0.86 5.53
CA ILE A 65 -25.56 -0.23 5.79
C ILE A 65 -25.00 0.31 4.48
N GLU A 66 -24.76 1.60 4.45
CA GLU A 66 -24.16 2.31 3.31
C GLU A 66 -23.02 3.18 3.81
N GLY A 67 -22.06 3.47 2.96
CA GLY A 67 -20.98 4.37 3.28
C GLY A 67 -19.69 4.00 2.58
N ARG A 68 -18.60 4.61 3.01
CA ARG A 68 -17.29 4.39 2.46
C ARG A 68 -16.43 3.60 3.42
N VAL A 69 -15.85 2.53 2.91
CA VAL A 69 -14.77 1.81 3.59
C VAL A 69 -13.46 2.36 3.08
N PHE A 70 -12.55 2.70 3.98
CA PHE A 70 -11.21 3.16 3.62
C PHE A 70 -10.23 2.04 3.83
N VAL A 71 -9.55 1.64 2.78
CA VAL A 71 -8.51 0.61 2.82
C VAL A 71 -7.18 1.26 2.49
N THR A 72 -6.16 0.96 3.28
CA THR A 72 -4.79 1.34 2.96
C THR A 72 -4.02 0.09 2.52
N PHE A 73 -3.15 0.25 1.57
CA PHE A 73 -2.28 -0.84 1.11
C PHE A 73 -1.00 -0.26 0.53
N VAL A 74 -0.02 -1.11 0.35
CA VAL A 74 1.24 -0.73 -0.28
C VAL A 74 1.25 -1.25 -1.71
N ILE A 75 1.61 -0.38 -2.64
CA ILE A 75 1.91 -0.77 -4.01
C ILE A 75 3.41 -0.94 -4.10
N GLU A 76 3.85 -2.18 -4.27
CA GLU A 76 5.25 -2.55 -4.28
C GLU A 76 5.96 -2.02 -5.54
N LYS A 77 7.28 -2.11 -5.54
CA LYS A 77 8.10 -1.69 -6.68
C LYS A 77 7.75 -2.40 -7.98
N ASP A 78 7.25 -3.62 -7.88
CA ASP A 78 6.77 -4.40 -9.03
C ASP A 78 5.29 -4.17 -9.36
N GLY A 79 4.62 -3.30 -8.60
CA GLY A 79 3.20 -3.01 -8.76
C GLY A 79 2.27 -3.90 -7.97
N GLN A 80 2.77 -4.89 -7.26
CA GLN A 80 1.95 -5.80 -6.49
C GLN A 80 1.37 -5.12 -5.26
N VAL A 81 0.11 -5.40 -4.95
CA VAL A 81 -0.56 -4.91 -3.75
C VAL A 81 -0.15 -5.78 -2.56
N SER A 82 0.22 -5.13 -1.47
CA SER A 82 0.61 -5.82 -0.22
C SER A 82 0.13 -5.03 0.99
N SER A 83 0.16 -5.68 2.15
CA SER A 83 -0.13 -5.05 3.45
C SER A 83 -1.47 -4.30 3.49
N ALA A 84 -2.49 -4.85 2.87
CA ALA A 84 -3.82 -4.24 2.87
C ALA A 84 -4.44 -4.28 4.26
N LYS A 85 -4.96 -3.14 4.70
CA LYS A 85 -5.60 -2.98 6.01
C LYS A 85 -6.82 -2.08 5.89
N ILE A 86 -7.80 -2.34 6.73
CA ILE A 86 -8.96 -1.45 6.85
C ILE A 86 -8.57 -0.27 7.74
N LEU A 87 -8.69 0.95 7.22
CA LEU A 87 -8.54 2.17 8.01
C LEU A 87 -9.86 2.56 8.66
N ARG A 88 -10.95 2.41 7.93
CA ARG A 88 -12.28 2.75 8.40
C ARG A 88 -13.29 1.78 7.82
N ASP A 89 -14.06 1.17 8.69
CA ASP A 89 -15.12 0.22 8.35
C ASP A 89 -16.48 0.85 8.64
N ILE A 90 -17.51 0.34 7.98
CA ILE A 90 -18.89 0.72 8.21
C ILE A 90 -19.72 -0.43 8.78
N GLY A 91 -19.10 -1.61 8.97
CA GLY A 91 -19.76 -2.77 9.51
C GLY A 91 -20.46 -3.63 8.47
N GLY A 92 -21.19 -4.62 8.92
CA GLY A 92 -21.97 -5.52 8.06
C GLY A 92 -21.16 -6.40 7.13
N GLY A 93 -19.83 -6.51 7.35
CA GLY A 93 -18.93 -7.24 6.47
C GLY A 93 -18.37 -6.44 5.31
N CYS A 94 -18.69 -5.15 5.22
CA CYS A 94 -18.22 -4.30 4.13
C CYS A 94 -16.70 -4.15 4.11
N GLY A 95 -16.07 -3.99 5.29
CA GLY A 95 -14.61 -3.88 5.39
C GLY A 95 -13.90 -5.13 4.88
N GLU A 96 -14.37 -6.30 5.27
CA GLU A 96 -13.81 -7.57 4.82
C GLU A 96 -13.95 -7.74 3.31
N GLU A 97 -15.09 -7.37 2.75
CA GLU A 97 -15.32 -7.43 1.32
C GLU A 97 -14.40 -6.45 0.57
N ALA A 98 -14.24 -5.25 1.09
CA ALA A 98 -13.31 -4.27 0.51
C ALA A 98 -11.87 -4.81 0.49
N LEU A 99 -11.42 -5.44 1.58
CA LEU A 99 -10.11 -6.09 1.63
C LEU A 99 -9.98 -7.20 0.59
N ARG A 100 -11.02 -8.02 0.44
CA ARG A 100 -11.02 -9.10 -0.55
C ARG A 100 -10.80 -8.54 -1.96
N VAL A 101 -11.51 -7.48 -2.29
CA VAL A 101 -11.40 -6.83 -3.61
C VAL A 101 -10.00 -6.27 -3.82
N VAL A 102 -9.47 -5.57 -2.83
CA VAL A 102 -8.12 -5.00 -2.90
C VAL A 102 -7.07 -6.10 -3.10
N ASN A 103 -7.18 -7.18 -2.36
CA ASN A 103 -6.24 -8.30 -2.47
C ASN A 103 -6.35 -9.07 -3.79
N SER A 104 -7.42 -8.89 -4.53
CA SER A 104 -7.62 -9.52 -5.84
C SER A 104 -7.19 -8.65 -7.02
N MET A 105 -6.69 -7.45 -6.76
CA MET A 105 -6.28 -6.52 -7.80
C MET A 105 -5.09 -7.01 -8.59
N PRO A 106 -5.03 -6.71 -9.90
CA PRO A 106 -3.85 -6.98 -10.70
C PRO A 106 -2.71 -6.05 -10.32
N LYS A 107 -1.53 -6.28 -10.88
CA LYS A 107 -0.39 -5.42 -10.66
C LYS A 107 -0.67 -4.02 -11.17
N TRP A 108 -0.32 -3.05 -10.34
CA TRP A 108 -0.38 -1.63 -10.68
C TRP A 108 0.90 -1.20 -11.38
N LYS A 109 0.84 -0.09 -12.05
CA LYS A 109 2.04 0.63 -12.44
C LYS A 109 2.62 1.26 -11.18
N PRO A 110 3.85 0.93 -10.78
CA PRO A 110 4.39 1.42 -9.52
C PRO A 110 4.63 2.93 -9.54
N GLY A 111 4.58 3.53 -8.35
CA GLY A 111 5.01 4.91 -8.19
C GLY A 111 6.50 5.05 -8.38
N THR A 112 6.95 6.22 -8.79
CA THR A 112 8.37 6.47 -9.02
C THR A 112 8.82 7.73 -8.29
N GLN A 113 10.08 7.67 -7.84
CA GLN A 113 10.78 8.78 -7.24
C GLN A 113 12.12 8.88 -7.94
N ARG A 114 12.43 10.03 -8.51
CA ARG A 114 13.67 10.23 -9.29
C ARG A 114 13.84 9.18 -10.40
N GLY A 115 12.72 8.80 -11.03
CA GLY A 115 12.72 7.80 -12.10
C GLY A 115 12.80 6.34 -11.66
N ASN A 116 12.93 6.07 -10.36
CA ASN A 116 13.05 4.72 -9.83
C ASN A 116 11.73 4.25 -9.20
N PRO A 117 11.31 3.01 -9.43
CA PRO A 117 10.13 2.48 -8.74
C PRO A 117 10.35 2.44 -7.23
N VAL A 118 9.34 2.85 -6.49
CA VAL A 118 9.35 2.85 -5.02
C VAL A 118 8.08 2.24 -4.48
N ARG A 119 8.14 1.81 -3.22
CA ARG A 119 6.97 1.33 -2.50
C ARG A 119 6.13 2.53 -2.08
N VAL A 120 4.84 2.50 -2.38
CA VAL A 120 3.95 3.62 -2.07
C VAL A 120 2.75 3.14 -1.29
N GLN A 121 2.43 3.84 -0.21
CA GLN A 121 1.20 3.63 0.53
C GLN A 121 0.06 4.35 -0.18
N PHE A 122 -0.99 3.63 -0.45
CA PHE A 122 -2.16 4.14 -1.15
C PHE A 122 -3.40 3.94 -0.28
N ASN A 123 -4.21 4.99 -0.18
CA ASN A 123 -5.47 4.94 0.55
C ASN A 123 -6.61 4.98 -0.45
N LEU A 124 -7.48 3.99 -0.38
CA LEU A 124 -8.56 3.84 -1.35
C LEU A 124 -9.91 3.84 -0.63
N PRO A 125 -10.79 4.80 -0.96
CA PRO A 125 -12.17 4.74 -0.50
C PRO A 125 -12.98 3.82 -1.41
N ILE A 126 -13.73 2.91 -0.81
CA ILE A 126 -14.63 2.00 -1.52
C ILE A 126 -16.05 2.28 -1.06
N MET A 127 -16.88 2.71 -2.00
CA MET A 127 -18.25 3.09 -1.71
C MET A 127 -19.17 1.87 -1.73
N PHE A 128 -19.94 1.72 -0.66
CA PHE A 128 -21.04 0.78 -0.58
C PHE A 128 -22.35 1.58 -0.60
N GLN A 129 -23.09 1.43 -1.66
CA GLN A 129 -24.34 2.14 -1.82
C GLN A 129 -25.39 1.17 -2.34
N LEU A 130 -26.50 1.11 -1.62
CA LEU A 130 -27.63 0.29 -2.04
C LEU A 130 -28.28 0.97 -3.25
N GLN A 131 -28.44 0.20 -4.32
CA GLN A 131 -29.16 0.69 -5.46
C GLN A 131 -30.62 0.85 -5.08
N LYS A 132 -31.11 2.07 -5.19
CA LYS A 132 -32.54 2.25 -5.20
C LYS A 132 -33.06 1.50 -6.41
N GLN A 133 -33.82 0.43 -6.16
CA GLN A 133 -34.62 -0.13 -7.22
C GLN A 133 -35.57 0.98 -7.67
N THR A 134 -35.22 1.63 -8.76
CA THR A 134 -36.24 2.28 -9.52
C THR A 134 -37.13 1.15 -10.02
N SER A 135 -38.17 0.89 -9.28
CA SER A 135 -39.25 0.11 -9.85
C SER A 135 -39.79 0.93 -11.02
N ASP A 136 -39.21 0.74 -12.15
CA ASP A 136 -39.86 1.15 -13.39
C ASP A 136 -41.02 0.21 -13.56
N SER A 137 -42.04 0.50 -12.81
CA SER A 137 -43.32 -0.11 -13.05
C SER A 137 -43.91 0.62 -14.21
N LYS A 138 -43.93 -0.09 -15.26
CA LYS A 138 -44.79 0.35 -16.32
C LYS A 138 -45.50 -0.83 -16.87
#